data_55790f5ab594c9a694286ca520bbef7a
#
_entry.id   55790f5ab594c9a694286ca520bbef7a
#
_cell.length_a   1.000
_cell.length_b   1.000
_cell.length_c   1.000
_cell.angle_alpha   90.00
_cell.angle_beta   90.00
_cell.angle_gamma   90.00
#
_symmetry.space_group_name_H-M   'P 1'
#
loop_
_entity.id
_entity.type
_entity.pdbx_description
1 polymer ?
#
loop_
_entity_poly.entity_id
_entity_poly.type
_entity_poly.pdbx_seq_one_letter_code
_entity_poly.pdbx_strand_id
1 'polypeptide(L)'
;MSSHLPPRTNELLSAFQSRLRVWSTALVVCLTIGWGFWTWSSAVPNVDRSGTPLGGDFLMFYTAGRMVQEDPLALYDESRQQAEFHRVIPGLEPGTCRLPYRYPPFVAVLMAPLSHLPFPIAFAVFGILSIGLACLIVKMMDRMESHWFKEPSGCFGWWLMGWPIALETIFGGQQSFVGLAIAVAVILLVQHRNYFWSGAILGLACYKPNLLLFFCIALVLRYPRMIPGLACTAIAMLSFQLFTVGPACVENYVTLARQLATESWGLETPANKVHGLAPWLAMLWPGYERKILLAVGLLGCILWAWCDRRISTNNTAQCMKADRVFGSKGNNRFVHALSMSCLVIWNAVCNPYLPVYDLLLLGIPTLLLLRIGSEQRISPRVLVLFMGIVSVGPHISQALANQIGLQLFPIFLAIIGIGMAYLLGLRCFEQRTSVSRNVSSFHEATWEFPHTSSSDAKS
;
A
#
# COMPACT_ATOMS: atom_id res chain seq x y z
N MET A 1 5.92 -32.45 -14.49
CA MET A 1 6.19 -32.90 -13.11
C MET A 1 5.37 -32.03 -12.17
N SER A 2 4.27 -32.56 -11.64
CA SER A 2 3.46 -31.90 -10.62
C SER A 2 4.27 -31.88 -9.33
N SER A 3 4.72 -30.70 -8.91
CA SER A 3 5.37 -30.49 -7.62
C SER A 3 4.33 -30.63 -6.51
N HIS A 4 3.99 -31.86 -6.14
CA HIS A 4 3.31 -32.11 -4.88
C HIS A 4 4.26 -31.66 -3.77
N LEU A 5 3.91 -30.61 -3.07
CA LEU A 5 4.54 -30.26 -1.79
C LEU A 5 4.46 -31.52 -0.90
N PRO A 6 5.49 -31.83 -0.13
CA PRO A 6 5.44 -32.99 0.76
C PRO A 6 4.22 -32.86 1.69
N PRO A 7 3.51 -33.97 1.98
CA PRO A 7 2.23 -33.99 2.67
C PRO A 7 2.22 -33.18 4.00
N ARG A 8 3.31 -33.13 4.74
CA ARG A 8 3.47 -32.32 5.96
C ARG A 8 3.38 -30.80 5.72
N THR A 9 3.76 -30.28 4.55
CA THR A 9 3.68 -28.83 4.25
C THR A 9 2.23 -28.40 4.01
N ASN A 10 1.43 -29.23 3.36
CA ASN A 10 0.01 -28.95 3.14
C ASN A 10 -0.80 -29.01 4.46
N GLU A 11 -0.47 -29.94 5.35
CA GLU A 11 -1.09 -30.02 6.68
C GLU A 11 -0.75 -28.80 7.54
N LEU A 12 0.49 -28.33 7.54
CA LEU A 12 0.89 -27.13 8.27
C LEU A 12 0.22 -25.85 7.73
N LEU A 13 0.09 -25.74 6.41
CA LEU A 13 -0.57 -24.60 5.78
C LEU A 13 -2.09 -24.62 6.10
N SER A 14 -2.74 -25.78 6.01
CA SER A 14 -4.17 -25.90 6.34
C SER A 14 -4.45 -25.63 7.82
N ALA A 15 -3.60 -26.10 8.72
CA ALA A 15 -3.69 -25.79 10.14
C ALA A 15 -3.47 -24.30 10.42
N PHE A 16 -2.53 -23.67 9.73
CA PHE A 16 -2.32 -22.21 9.83
C PHE A 16 -3.54 -21.44 9.34
N GLN A 17 -4.09 -21.78 8.18
CA GLN A 17 -5.30 -21.17 7.63
C GLN A 17 -6.49 -21.30 8.57
N SER A 18 -6.71 -22.49 9.14
CA SER A 18 -7.79 -22.74 10.10
C SER A 18 -7.65 -21.85 11.35
N ARG A 19 -6.46 -21.79 11.92
CA ARG A 19 -6.18 -20.90 13.07
C ARG A 19 -6.35 -19.43 12.72
N LEU A 20 -5.85 -19.00 11.56
CA LEU A 20 -6.00 -17.62 11.10
C LEU A 20 -7.48 -17.23 10.97
N ARG A 21 -8.33 -18.12 10.44
CA ARG A 21 -9.79 -17.91 10.37
C ARG A 21 -10.39 -17.68 11.76
N VAL A 22 -10.12 -18.59 12.67
CA VAL A 22 -10.66 -18.50 14.05
C VAL A 22 -10.22 -17.21 14.72
N TRP A 23 -8.93 -16.91 14.70
CA TRP A 23 -8.40 -15.71 15.32
C TRP A 23 -8.91 -14.43 14.67
N SER A 24 -8.95 -14.37 13.35
CA SER A 24 -9.46 -13.19 12.63
C SER A 24 -10.94 -12.97 12.92
N THR A 25 -11.74 -14.02 12.90
CA THR A 25 -13.17 -13.92 13.23
C THR A 25 -13.38 -13.47 14.68
N ALA A 26 -12.67 -14.09 15.63
CA ALA A 26 -12.76 -13.70 17.03
C ALA A 26 -12.36 -12.24 17.24
N LEU A 27 -11.26 -11.78 16.60
CA LEU A 27 -10.77 -10.41 16.71
C LEU A 27 -11.78 -9.42 16.12
N VAL A 28 -12.33 -9.68 14.94
CA VAL A 28 -13.37 -8.85 14.33
C VAL A 28 -14.58 -8.72 15.25
N VAL A 29 -15.08 -9.85 15.77
CA VAL A 29 -16.24 -9.86 16.67
C VAL A 29 -15.93 -9.06 17.94
N CYS A 30 -14.82 -9.33 18.60
CA CYS A 30 -14.43 -8.62 19.82
C CYS A 30 -14.26 -7.13 19.61
N LEU A 31 -13.56 -6.72 18.54
CA LEU A 31 -13.32 -5.29 18.24
C LEU A 31 -14.62 -4.59 17.82
N THR A 32 -15.48 -5.23 17.05
CA THR A 32 -16.78 -4.66 16.65
C THR A 32 -17.72 -4.49 17.86
N ILE A 33 -17.81 -5.50 18.73
CA ILE A 33 -18.60 -5.41 19.96
C ILE A 33 -18.00 -4.35 20.89
N GLY A 34 -16.68 -4.34 21.08
CA GLY A 34 -15.99 -3.36 21.92
C GLY A 34 -16.19 -1.93 21.42
N TRP A 35 -16.05 -1.70 20.11
CA TRP A 35 -16.30 -0.41 19.49
C TRP A 35 -17.78 0.01 19.60
N GLY A 36 -18.69 -0.91 19.33
CA GLY A 36 -20.12 -0.67 19.48
C GLY A 36 -20.52 -0.29 20.92
N PHE A 37 -19.97 -1.01 21.92
CA PHE A 37 -20.17 -0.70 23.32
C PHE A 37 -19.57 0.66 23.68
N TRP A 38 -18.35 0.96 23.22
CA TRP A 38 -17.66 2.22 23.46
C TRP A 38 -18.43 3.42 22.93
N THR A 39 -18.98 3.32 21.72
CA THR A 39 -19.81 4.38 21.11
C THR A 39 -21.19 4.48 21.76
N TRP A 40 -21.84 3.34 22.01
CA TRP A 40 -23.18 3.32 22.64
C TRP A 40 -23.18 3.84 24.07
N SER A 41 -22.09 3.64 24.81
CA SER A 41 -21.96 4.06 26.21
C SER A 41 -21.64 5.55 26.39
N SER A 42 -21.55 6.33 25.32
CA SER A 42 -21.42 7.79 25.38
C SER A 42 -22.76 8.46 25.71
N ALA A 43 -22.69 9.55 26.45
CA ALA A 43 -23.84 10.39 26.78
C ALA A 43 -24.26 11.30 25.60
N VAL A 44 -23.37 11.53 24.64
CA VAL A 44 -23.59 12.38 23.48
C VAL A 44 -23.84 11.52 22.25
N PRO A 45 -24.99 11.67 21.55
CA PRO A 45 -25.25 10.94 20.32
C PRO A 45 -24.17 11.20 19.26
N ASN A 46 -23.75 10.12 18.56
CA ASN A 46 -22.73 10.17 17.50
C ASN A 46 -21.33 10.59 17.96
N VAL A 47 -21.03 10.51 19.25
CA VAL A 47 -19.71 10.74 19.83
C VAL A 47 -19.39 9.56 20.73
N ASP A 48 -18.15 9.09 20.75
CA ASP A 48 -17.70 8.04 21.65
C ASP A 48 -17.33 8.60 23.06
N ARG A 49 -16.93 7.73 23.98
CA ARG A 49 -16.53 8.14 25.34
C ARG A 49 -15.30 9.05 25.38
N SER A 50 -14.47 9.06 24.35
CA SER A 50 -13.29 9.92 24.25
C SER A 50 -13.58 11.30 23.67
N GLY A 51 -14.84 11.57 23.28
CA GLY A 51 -15.23 12.80 22.59
C GLY A 51 -14.96 12.73 21.08
N THR A 52 -14.60 11.56 20.54
CA THR A 52 -14.35 11.39 19.10
C THR A 52 -15.67 11.16 18.36
N PRO A 53 -15.91 11.85 17.22
CA PRO A 53 -17.12 11.62 16.44
C PRO A 53 -17.23 10.18 15.94
N LEU A 54 -18.45 9.67 15.84
CA LEU A 54 -18.73 8.40 15.19
C LEU A 54 -18.12 8.39 13.79
N GLY A 55 -17.36 7.34 13.47
CA GLY A 55 -16.65 7.25 12.19
C GLY A 55 -15.45 8.17 12.06
N GLY A 56 -14.96 8.78 13.14
CA GLY A 56 -13.71 9.53 13.13
C GLY A 56 -13.64 10.56 11.99
N ASP A 57 -12.71 10.34 11.04
CA ASP A 57 -12.50 11.24 9.90
C ASP A 57 -13.66 11.26 8.89
N PHE A 58 -14.62 10.32 8.97
CA PHE A 58 -15.82 10.36 8.12
C PHE A 58 -16.62 11.66 8.32
N LEU A 59 -16.64 12.22 9.54
CA LEU A 59 -17.31 13.51 9.79
C LEU A 59 -16.75 14.61 8.87
N MET A 60 -15.44 14.67 8.70
CA MET A 60 -14.78 15.62 7.79
C MET A 60 -15.22 15.41 6.33
N PHE A 61 -15.31 14.18 5.86
CA PHE A 61 -15.76 13.89 4.49
C PHE A 61 -17.25 14.20 4.30
N TYR A 62 -18.08 13.87 5.28
CA TYR A 62 -19.49 14.13 5.25
C TYR A 62 -19.80 15.64 5.22
N THR A 63 -19.15 16.40 6.10
CA THR A 63 -19.33 17.87 6.16
C THR A 63 -18.76 18.55 4.92
N ALA A 64 -17.62 18.11 4.39
CA ALA A 64 -17.09 18.59 3.12
C ALA A 64 -18.09 18.35 1.96
N GLY A 65 -18.77 17.20 1.95
CA GLY A 65 -19.82 16.89 0.99
C GLY A 65 -21.02 17.84 1.07
N ARG A 66 -21.37 18.32 2.27
CA ARG A 66 -22.41 19.37 2.48
C ARG A 66 -21.90 20.73 2.02
N MET A 67 -20.73 21.14 2.52
CA MET A 67 -20.16 22.46 2.23
C MET A 67 -19.95 22.68 0.73
N VAL A 68 -19.51 21.67 -0.02
CA VAL A 68 -19.30 21.81 -1.46
C VAL A 68 -20.60 22.06 -2.24
N GLN A 69 -21.74 21.70 -1.70
CA GLN A 69 -23.06 21.96 -2.29
C GLN A 69 -23.61 23.33 -1.88
N GLU A 70 -23.38 23.76 -0.63
CA GLU A 70 -23.88 25.02 -0.09
C GLU A 70 -22.97 26.20 -0.53
N ASP A 71 -21.67 26.10 -0.30
CA ASP A 71 -20.67 27.13 -0.60
C ASP A 71 -19.29 26.48 -0.87
N PRO A 72 -18.97 26.14 -2.14
CA PRO A 72 -17.68 25.53 -2.48
C PRO A 72 -16.47 26.37 -2.09
N LEU A 73 -16.60 27.70 -2.00
CA LEU A 73 -15.48 28.58 -1.65
C LEU A 73 -15.10 28.49 -0.18
N ALA A 74 -16.05 28.15 0.69
CA ALA A 74 -15.81 27.94 2.11
C ALA A 74 -15.20 26.57 2.44
N LEU A 75 -15.02 25.68 1.46
CA LEU A 75 -14.58 24.29 1.68
C LEU A 75 -13.28 24.19 2.49
N TYR A 76 -12.38 25.15 2.35
CA TYR A 76 -11.07 25.18 3.04
C TYR A 76 -10.99 26.19 4.19
N ASP A 77 -12.12 26.79 4.57
CA ASP A 77 -12.21 27.65 5.75
C ASP A 77 -12.43 26.79 7.00
N GLU A 78 -11.43 26.72 7.88
CA GLU A 78 -11.49 25.90 9.10
C GLU A 78 -12.60 26.35 10.05
N SER A 79 -12.90 27.64 10.12
CA SER A 79 -13.96 28.16 10.97
C SER A 79 -15.35 27.69 10.52
N ARG A 80 -15.56 27.66 9.20
CA ARG A 80 -16.78 27.15 8.58
C ARG A 80 -16.87 25.62 8.73
N GLN A 81 -15.76 24.90 8.57
CA GLN A 81 -15.72 23.45 8.82
C GLN A 81 -16.11 23.12 10.27
N GLN A 82 -15.57 23.84 11.25
CA GLN A 82 -15.91 23.66 12.66
C GLN A 82 -17.38 23.96 12.93
N ALA A 83 -17.92 25.04 12.36
CA ALA A 83 -19.34 25.36 12.47
C ALA A 83 -20.24 24.24 11.91
N GLU A 84 -19.81 23.63 10.78
CA GLU A 84 -20.56 22.54 10.17
C GLU A 84 -20.45 21.23 10.99
N PHE A 85 -19.31 20.95 11.64
CA PHE A 85 -19.20 19.82 12.58
C PHE A 85 -20.22 19.94 13.72
N HIS A 86 -20.36 21.13 14.33
CA HIS A 86 -21.33 21.37 15.37
C HIS A 86 -22.79 21.31 14.88
N ARG A 87 -23.04 21.67 13.61
CA ARG A 87 -24.38 21.54 13.01
C ARG A 87 -24.75 20.05 12.84
N VAL A 88 -23.80 19.20 12.48
CA VAL A 88 -24.01 17.75 12.30
C VAL A 88 -24.06 17.01 13.64
N ILE A 89 -23.22 17.41 14.61
CA ILE A 89 -23.15 16.82 15.96
C ILE A 89 -23.24 17.96 17.00
N PRO A 90 -24.43 18.36 17.41
CA PRO A 90 -24.63 19.52 18.32
C PRO A 90 -23.98 19.38 19.71
N GLY A 91 -23.70 18.15 20.14
CA GLY A 91 -23.04 17.85 21.43
C GLY A 91 -21.52 17.76 21.37
N LEU A 92 -20.91 18.05 20.23
CA LEU A 92 -19.46 18.00 20.10
C LEU A 92 -18.83 19.18 20.83
N GLU A 93 -17.87 18.90 21.75
CA GLU A 93 -17.19 19.98 22.47
C GLU A 93 -16.31 20.82 21.53
N PRO A 94 -16.31 22.17 21.66
CA PRO A 94 -15.49 23.04 20.86
C PRO A 94 -14.00 22.70 20.99
N GLY A 95 -13.32 22.54 19.87
CA GLY A 95 -11.87 22.29 19.83
C GLY A 95 -11.43 20.84 20.07
N THR A 96 -12.32 19.91 20.43
CA THR A 96 -12.01 18.48 20.57
C THR A 96 -11.79 17.79 19.24
N CYS A 97 -12.48 18.24 18.18
CA CYS A 97 -12.40 17.69 16.83
C CYS A 97 -11.69 18.68 15.91
N ARG A 98 -10.38 18.46 15.71
CA ARG A 98 -9.60 19.19 14.68
C ARG A 98 -9.32 18.25 13.51
N LEU A 99 -10.24 18.21 12.56
CA LEU A 99 -10.18 17.39 11.36
C LEU A 99 -10.30 18.29 10.11
N PRO A 100 -9.30 19.14 9.81
CA PRO A 100 -9.38 20.03 8.67
C PRO A 100 -9.42 19.26 7.36
N TYR A 101 -10.35 19.62 6.47
CA TYR A 101 -10.45 19.05 5.15
C TYR A 101 -9.28 19.50 4.27
N ARG A 102 -8.46 18.57 3.82
CA ARG A 102 -7.24 18.82 3.05
C ARG A 102 -7.15 18.01 1.76
N TYR A 103 -8.26 17.44 1.35
CA TYR A 103 -8.35 16.67 0.12
C TYR A 103 -8.74 17.56 -1.06
N PRO A 104 -8.44 17.14 -2.32
CA PRO A 104 -8.89 17.86 -3.50
C PRO A 104 -10.42 18.03 -3.52
N PRO A 105 -10.96 19.10 -4.14
CA PRO A 105 -12.40 19.39 -4.14
C PRO A 105 -13.27 18.25 -4.67
N PHE A 106 -12.77 17.48 -5.67
CA PHE A 106 -13.55 16.37 -6.23
C PHE A 106 -13.89 15.29 -5.21
N VAL A 107 -13.09 15.12 -4.15
CA VAL A 107 -13.39 14.16 -3.08
C VAL A 107 -14.63 14.62 -2.30
N ALA A 108 -14.76 15.92 -2.02
CA ALA A 108 -15.96 16.47 -1.41
C ALA A 108 -17.20 16.30 -2.31
N VAL A 109 -17.05 16.51 -3.63
CA VAL A 109 -18.12 16.28 -4.61
C VAL A 109 -18.56 14.82 -4.63
N LEU A 110 -17.63 13.87 -4.53
CA LEU A 110 -17.95 12.43 -4.45
C LEU A 110 -18.67 12.06 -3.13
N MET A 111 -18.45 12.83 -2.06
CA MET A 111 -19.13 12.63 -0.76
C MET A 111 -20.49 13.33 -0.69
N ALA A 112 -20.77 14.27 -1.59
CA ALA A 112 -22.02 15.03 -1.62
C ALA A 112 -23.29 14.14 -1.62
N PRO A 113 -23.40 13.04 -2.38
CA PRO A 113 -24.58 12.17 -2.30
C PRO A 113 -24.81 11.55 -0.91
N LEU A 114 -23.73 11.20 -0.19
CA LEU A 114 -23.83 10.64 1.16
C LEU A 114 -24.28 11.69 2.16
N SER A 115 -23.94 12.96 1.94
CA SER A 115 -24.29 14.05 2.85
C SER A 115 -25.77 14.44 2.83
N HIS A 116 -26.58 13.92 1.91
CA HIS A 116 -28.04 14.04 1.94
C HIS A 116 -28.71 13.05 2.90
N LEU A 117 -27.99 12.01 3.33
CA LEU A 117 -28.50 11.05 4.31
C LEU A 117 -28.25 11.55 5.74
N PRO A 118 -29.03 11.15 6.74
CA PRO A 118 -28.66 11.35 8.14
C PRO A 118 -27.28 10.78 8.43
N PHE A 119 -26.46 11.50 9.21
CA PHE A 119 -25.05 11.19 9.44
C PHE A 119 -24.77 9.71 9.79
N PRO A 120 -25.49 9.05 10.75
CA PRO A 120 -25.25 7.64 11.05
C PRO A 120 -25.54 6.70 9.87
N ILE A 121 -26.56 7.01 9.06
CA ILE A 121 -26.92 6.24 7.87
C ILE A 121 -25.84 6.42 6.80
N ALA A 122 -25.39 7.64 6.57
CA ALA A 122 -24.31 7.95 5.65
C ALA A 122 -23.03 7.19 6.02
N PHE A 123 -22.69 7.15 7.31
CA PHE A 123 -21.55 6.39 7.82
C PHE A 123 -21.71 4.88 7.60
N ALA A 124 -22.89 4.33 7.86
CA ALA A 124 -23.17 2.91 7.60
C ALA A 124 -23.03 2.57 6.11
N VAL A 125 -23.54 3.42 5.21
CA VAL A 125 -23.39 3.24 3.75
C VAL A 125 -21.91 3.31 3.35
N PHE A 126 -21.15 4.28 3.88
CA PHE A 126 -19.70 4.38 3.65
C PHE A 126 -18.96 3.13 4.14
N GLY A 127 -19.32 2.59 5.30
CA GLY A 127 -18.78 1.34 5.84
C GLY A 127 -19.05 0.14 4.92
N ILE A 128 -20.30 0.02 4.41
CA ILE A 128 -20.66 -1.05 3.45
C ILE A 128 -19.84 -0.94 2.17
N LEU A 129 -19.67 0.27 1.63
CA LEU A 129 -18.83 0.51 0.45
C LEU A 129 -17.36 0.15 0.71
N SER A 130 -16.84 0.50 1.88
CA SER A 130 -15.48 0.15 2.31
C SER A 130 -15.28 -1.36 2.43
N ILE A 131 -16.26 -2.10 2.97
CA ILE A 131 -16.24 -3.57 3.03
C ILE A 131 -16.32 -4.16 1.62
N GLY A 132 -17.19 -3.64 0.76
CA GLY A 132 -17.27 -4.06 -0.64
C GLY A 132 -15.95 -3.89 -1.38
N LEU A 133 -15.27 -2.75 -1.16
CA LEU A 133 -13.95 -2.47 -1.72
C LEU A 133 -12.88 -3.42 -1.14
N ALA A 134 -12.92 -3.71 0.16
CA ALA A 134 -12.03 -4.69 0.79
C ALA A 134 -12.21 -6.09 0.18
N CYS A 135 -13.45 -6.53 -0.06
CA CYS A 135 -13.72 -7.79 -0.76
C CYS A 135 -13.18 -7.80 -2.19
N LEU A 136 -13.29 -6.69 -2.91
CA LEU A 136 -12.71 -6.55 -4.23
C LEU A 136 -11.17 -6.64 -4.18
N ILE A 137 -10.54 -5.96 -3.21
CA ILE A 137 -9.09 -6.01 -2.99
C ILE A 137 -8.64 -7.45 -2.72
N VAL A 138 -9.35 -8.21 -1.89
CA VAL A 138 -9.02 -9.63 -1.64
C VAL A 138 -9.00 -10.41 -2.94
N LYS A 139 -10.04 -10.28 -3.79
CA LYS A 139 -10.08 -10.95 -5.10
C LYS A 139 -8.94 -10.51 -6.03
N MET A 140 -8.56 -9.24 -5.98
CA MET A 140 -7.44 -8.72 -6.78
C MET A 140 -6.11 -9.25 -6.25
N MET A 141 -5.94 -9.33 -4.93
CA MET A 141 -4.74 -9.89 -4.28
C MET A 141 -4.60 -11.38 -4.56
N ASP A 142 -5.69 -12.15 -4.54
CA ASP A 142 -5.69 -13.57 -4.94
C ASP A 142 -5.25 -13.76 -6.40
N ARG A 143 -5.70 -12.89 -7.30
CA ARG A 143 -5.24 -12.88 -8.71
C ARG A 143 -3.76 -12.53 -8.82
N MET A 144 -3.31 -11.55 -8.05
CA MET A 144 -1.91 -11.13 -8.02
C MET A 144 -1.02 -12.26 -7.47
N GLU A 145 -1.44 -12.92 -6.41
CA GLU A 145 -0.76 -14.08 -5.83
C GLU A 145 -0.72 -15.25 -6.82
N SER A 146 -1.84 -15.56 -7.49
CA SER A 146 -1.89 -16.61 -8.53
C SER A 146 -0.95 -16.30 -9.70
N HIS A 147 -0.82 -15.03 -10.07
CA HIS A 147 0.15 -14.62 -11.09
C HIS A 147 1.60 -14.82 -10.62
N TRP A 148 1.89 -14.54 -9.35
CA TRP A 148 3.23 -14.67 -8.79
C TRP A 148 3.62 -16.14 -8.50
N PHE A 149 2.68 -16.95 -7.97
CA PHE A 149 2.93 -18.25 -7.36
C PHE A 149 2.11 -19.42 -7.92
N LYS A 150 1.36 -19.22 -8.98
CA LYS A 150 0.41 -20.15 -9.63
C LYS A 150 -0.90 -20.41 -8.88
N GLU A 151 -0.86 -20.52 -7.55
CA GLU A 151 -2.04 -20.79 -6.73
C GLU A 151 -2.14 -19.79 -5.58
N PRO A 152 -3.34 -19.24 -5.27
CA PRO A 152 -3.53 -18.36 -4.14
C PRO A 152 -3.48 -19.15 -2.84
N SER A 153 -2.89 -18.56 -1.79
CA SER A 153 -2.85 -19.17 -0.46
C SER A 153 -4.22 -19.17 0.22
N GLY A 154 -5.12 -18.27 -0.17
CA GLY A 154 -6.40 -18.03 0.49
C GLY A 154 -6.28 -17.48 1.92
N CYS A 155 -5.08 -17.12 2.35
CA CYS A 155 -4.83 -16.59 3.69
C CYS A 155 -5.06 -15.09 3.78
N PHE A 156 -4.86 -14.36 2.68
CA PHE A 156 -4.85 -12.90 2.67
C PHE A 156 -6.17 -12.31 3.14
N GLY A 157 -7.31 -12.83 2.64
CA GLY A 157 -8.62 -12.34 3.02
C GLY A 157 -8.89 -12.47 4.52
N TRP A 158 -8.54 -13.60 5.13
CA TRP A 158 -8.68 -13.80 6.56
C TRP A 158 -7.76 -12.92 7.38
N TRP A 159 -6.51 -12.74 6.93
CA TRP A 159 -5.59 -11.84 7.58
C TRP A 159 -6.05 -10.38 7.49
N LEU A 160 -6.48 -9.92 6.31
CA LEU A 160 -6.98 -8.55 6.13
C LEU A 160 -8.19 -8.29 7.04
N MET A 161 -9.12 -9.27 7.15
CA MET A 161 -10.29 -9.18 8.00
C MET A 161 -9.93 -9.01 9.49
N GLY A 162 -8.93 -9.76 9.97
CA GLY A 162 -8.43 -9.67 11.36
C GLY A 162 -7.35 -8.61 11.57
N TRP A 163 -7.03 -7.80 10.56
CA TRP A 163 -6.00 -6.78 10.71
C TRP A 163 -6.57 -5.52 11.36
N PRO A 164 -6.09 -5.10 12.54
CA PRO A 164 -6.62 -3.93 13.25
C PRO A 164 -6.65 -2.66 12.40
N ILE A 165 -5.63 -2.46 11.54
CA ILE A 165 -5.55 -1.31 10.61
C ILE A 165 -6.74 -1.31 9.62
N ALA A 166 -7.16 -2.49 9.13
CA ALA A 166 -8.32 -2.58 8.23
C ALA A 166 -9.62 -2.22 8.95
N LEU A 167 -9.77 -2.67 10.19
CA LEU A 167 -10.92 -2.32 11.04
C LEU A 167 -10.90 -0.84 11.41
N GLU A 168 -9.75 -0.28 11.76
CA GLU A 168 -9.59 1.15 12.01
C GLU A 168 -9.93 1.98 10.76
N THR A 169 -9.56 1.50 9.57
CA THR A 169 -9.94 2.15 8.30
C THR A 169 -11.46 2.22 8.13
N ILE A 170 -12.20 1.15 8.50
CA ILE A 170 -13.66 1.10 8.40
C ILE A 170 -14.30 1.96 9.50
N PHE A 171 -13.95 1.72 10.77
CA PHE A 171 -14.57 2.40 11.91
C PHE A 171 -14.14 3.86 12.04
N GLY A 172 -12.93 4.20 11.60
CA GLY A 172 -12.42 5.56 11.53
C GLY A 172 -12.82 6.32 10.26
N GLY A 173 -13.61 5.70 9.37
CA GLY A 173 -14.14 6.35 8.17
C GLY A 173 -13.09 6.78 7.17
N GLN A 174 -12.01 5.99 7.02
CA GLN A 174 -10.85 6.31 6.19
C GLN A 174 -10.97 5.77 4.77
N GLN A 175 -10.26 6.44 3.83
CA GLN A 175 -10.25 6.07 2.42
C GLN A 175 -9.03 5.21 2.02
N SER A 176 -8.29 4.63 2.96
CA SER A 176 -7.04 3.90 2.69
C SER A 176 -7.22 2.64 1.84
N PHE A 177 -8.42 2.02 1.86
CA PHE A 177 -8.75 0.95 0.92
C PHE A 177 -8.70 1.40 -0.54
N VAL A 178 -9.03 2.65 -0.84
CA VAL A 178 -8.92 3.21 -2.20
C VAL A 178 -7.46 3.21 -2.65
N GLY A 179 -6.54 3.64 -1.79
CA GLY A 179 -5.10 3.63 -2.07
C GLY A 179 -4.56 2.22 -2.31
N LEU A 180 -4.95 1.25 -1.47
CA LEU A 180 -4.56 -0.15 -1.66
C LEU A 180 -5.14 -0.73 -2.95
N ALA A 181 -6.41 -0.46 -3.27
CA ALA A 181 -7.05 -0.91 -4.51
C ALA A 181 -6.32 -0.36 -5.74
N ILE A 182 -5.97 0.94 -5.75
CA ILE A 182 -5.19 1.57 -6.81
C ILE A 182 -3.84 0.87 -6.94
N ALA A 183 -3.08 0.69 -5.86
CA ALA A 183 -1.77 0.07 -5.91
C ALA A 183 -1.81 -1.36 -6.46
N VAL A 184 -2.76 -2.18 -6.00
CA VAL A 184 -2.93 -3.58 -6.47
C VAL A 184 -3.36 -3.61 -7.94
N ALA A 185 -4.32 -2.75 -8.34
CA ALA A 185 -4.76 -2.66 -9.74
C ALA A 185 -3.63 -2.26 -10.68
N VAL A 186 -2.83 -1.27 -10.27
CA VAL A 186 -1.66 -0.81 -11.02
C VAL A 186 -0.64 -1.94 -11.20
N ILE A 187 -0.32 -2.68 -10.14
CA ILE A 187 0.60 -3.82 -10.21
C ILE A 187 0.07 -4.89 -11.17
N LEU A 188 -1.21 -5.26 -11.08
CA LEU A 188 -1.84 -6.22 -11.98
C LEU A 188 -1.78 -5.77 -13.45
N LEU A 189 -2.09 -4.50 -13.72
CA LEU A 189 -2.05 -3.96 -15.06
C LEU A 189 -0.62 -3.89 -15.64
N VAL A 190 0.37 -3.56 -14.81
CA VAL A 190 1.79 -3.61 -15.20
C VAL A 190 2.22 -5.03 -15.53
N GLN A 191 1.79 -6.03 -14.76
CA GLN A 191 2.05 -7.46 -15.01
C GLN A 191 1.50 -7.91 -16.36
N HIS A 192 0.32 -7.39 -16.74
CA HIS A 192 -0.30 -7.64 -18.05
C HIS A 192 0.18 -6.70 -19.16
N ARG A 193 1.23 -5.89 -18.92
CA ARG A 193 1.81 -4.90 -19.86
C ARG A 193 0.81 -3.85 -20.35
N ASN A 194 -0.27 -3.65 -19.62
CA ASN A 194 -1.31 -2.67 -19.95
C ASN A 194 -0.97 -1.29 -19.34
N TYR A 195 0.06 -0.65 -19.88
CA TYR A 195 0.67 0.54 -19.26
C TYR A 195 -0.26 1.76 -19.29
N PHE A 196 -1.05 1.93 -20.35
CA PHE A 196 -1.98 3.07 -20.44
C PHE A 196 -3.00 3.03 -19.28
N TRP A 197 -3.70 1.90 -19.10
CA TRP A 197 -4.68 1.75 -18.03
C TRP A 197 -4.03 1.73 -16.64
N SER A 198 -2.82 1.21 -16.55
CA SER A 198 -2.03 1.30 -15.31
C SER A 198 -1.78 2.76 -14.92
N GLY A 199 -1.40 3.61 -15.88
CA GLY A 199 -1.25 5.05 -15.68
C GLY A 199 -2.58 5.74 -15.34
N ALA A 200 -3.65 5.39 -16.04
CA ALA A 200 -4.98 5.95 -15.79
C ALA A 200 -5.49 5.64 -14.37
N ILE A 201 -5.35 4.40 -13.91
CA ILE A 201 -5.70 4.01 -12.54
C ILE A 201 -4.79 4.70 -11.52
N LEU A 202 -3.47 4.79 -11.80
CA LEU A 202 -2.53 5.48 -10.92
C LEU A 202 -2.87 6.98 -10.77
N GLY A 203 -3.41 7.60 -11.83
CA GLY A 203 -3.89 8.99 -11.79
C GLY A 203 -4.98 9.24 -10.75
N LEU A 204 -5.78 8.22 -10.41
CA LEU A 204 -6.77 8.33 -9.33
C LEU A 204 -6.14 8.56 -7.96
N ALA A 205 -4.84 8.23 -7.79
CA ALA A 205 -4.12 8.50 -6.54
C ALA A 205 -4.03 10.00 -6.21
N CYS A 206 -4.38 10.89 -7.14
CA CYS A 206 -4.49 12.34 -6.88
C CYS A 206 -5.50 12.69 -5.77
N TYR A 207 -6.40 11.76 -5.38
CA TYR A 207 -7.29 11.97 -4.22
C TYR A 207 -6.50 12.15 -2.91
N LYS A 208 -5.34 11.52 -2.78
CA LYS A 208 -4.40 11.62 -1.65
C LYS A 208 -2.96 11.51 -2.20
N PRO A 209 -2.42 12.60 -2.80
CA PRO A 209 -1.19 12.53 -3.60
C PRO A 209 0.03 12.01 -2.84
N ASN A 210 0.13 12.31 -1.54
CA ASN A 210 1.23 11.85 -0.70
C ASN A 210 1.24 10.33 -0.51
N LEU A 211 0.09 9.64 -0.57
CA LEU A 211 -0.04 8.23 -0.23
C LEU A 211 0.79 7.32 -1.16
N LEU A 212 0.76 7.59 -2.46
CA LEU A 212 1.44 6.81 -3.51
C LEU A 212 2.49 7.61 -4.28
N LEU A 213 3.06 8.67 -3.68
CA LEU A 213 3.97 9.60 -4.35
C LEU A 213 5.19 8.88 -4.95
N PHE A 214 5.97 8.21 -4.13
CA PHE A 214 7.20 7.54 -4.58
C PHE A 214 6.90 6.28 -5.40
N PHE A 215 5.79 5.61 -5.13
CA PHE A 215 5.29 4.52 -5.95
C PHE A 215 4.97 5.00 -7.37
N CYS A 216 4.28 6.13 -7.51
CA CYS A 216 3.98 6.76 -8.79
C CYS A 216 5.24 7.14 -9.55
N ILE A 217 6.15 7.89 -8.90
CA ILE A 217 7.40 8.36 -9.51
C ILE A 217 8.24 7.18 -10.03
N ALA A 218 8.45 6.15 -9.19
CA ALA A 218 9.24 4.99 -9.56
C ALA A 218 8.65 4.23 -10.77
N LEU A 219 7.33 4.02 -10.78
CA LEU A 219 6.66 3.33 -11.87
C LEU A 219 6.70 4.14 -13.18
N VAL A 220 6.51 5.45 -13.13
CA VAL A 220 6.61 6.31 -14.31
C VAL A 220 8.05 6.32 -14.87
N LEU A 221 9.06 6.39 -14.00
CA LEU A 221 10.47 6.28 -14.40
C LEU A 221 10.77 4.92 -15.06
N ARG A 222 10.14 3.87 -14.57
CA ARG A 222 10.35 2.51 -15.08
C ARG A 222 9.56 2.22 -16.35
N TYR A 223 8.32 2.68 -16.40
CA TYR A 223 7.35 2.42 -17.45
C TYR A 223 6.76 3.72 -18.01
N PRO A 224 7.52 4.53 -18.78
CA PRO A 224 7.07 5.85 -19.25
C PRO A 224 5.81 5.79 -20.14
N ARG A 225 5.48 4.63 -20.68
CA ARG A 225 4.21 4.40 -21.41
C ARG A 225 2.96 4.55 -20.53
N MET A 226 3.10 4.71 -19.22
CA MET A 226 2.01 5.03 -18.30
C MET A 226 1.63 6.53 -18.35
N ILE A 227 2.55 7.40 -18.78
CA ILE A 227 2.36 8.87 -18.77
C ILE A 227 1.07 9.30 -19.47
N PRO A 228 0.72 8.82 -20.68
CA PRO A 228 -0.52 9.23 -21.32
C PRO A 228 -1.78 8.91 -20.51
N GLY A 229 -1.86 7.72 -19.93
CA GLY A 229 -2.98 7.33 -19.07
C GLY A 229 -3.07 8.19 -17.80
N LEU A 230 -1.94 8.45 -17.16
CA LEU A 230 -1.84 9.33 -15.99
C LEU A 230 -2.32 10.76 -16.33
N ALA A 231 -1.84 11.30 -17.45
CA ALA A 231 -2.22 12.63 -17.92
C ALA A 231 -3.73 12.71 -18.27
N CYS A 232 -4.28 11.70 -18.94
CA CYS A 232 -5.71 11.64 -19.22
C CYS A 232 -6.54 11.70 -17.94
N THR A 233 -6.19 10.93 -16.91
CA THR A 233 -6.92 10.96 -15.64
C THR A 233 -6.72 12.28 -14.90
N ALA A 234 -5.50 12.84 -14.88
CA ALA A 234 -5.25 14.14 -14.26
C ALA A 234 -6.07 15.26 -14.93
N ILE A 235 -6.10 15.28 -16.26
CA ILE A 235 -6.91 16.25 -17.02
C ILE A 235 -8.41 16.04 -16.74
N ALA A 236 -8.90 14.79 -16.77
CA ALA A 236 -10.29 14.49 -16.49
C ALA A 236 -10.70 14.94 -15.07
N MET A 237 -9.86 14.67 -14.04
CA MET A 237 -10.13 15.09 -12.68
C MET A 237 -10.09 16.61 -12.52
N LEU A 238 -9.14 17.28 -13.16
CA LEU A 238 -9.08 18.74 -13.15
C LEU A 238 -10.31 19.35 -13.84
N SER A 239 -10.67 18.86 -15.03
CA SER A 239 -11.86 19.31 -15.76
C SER A 239 -13.14 19.09 -14.94
N PHE A 240 -13.27 17.94 -14.29
CA PHE A 240 -14.39 17.62 -13.41
C PHE A 240 -14.49 18.63 -12.25
N GLN A 241 -13.38 18.95 -11.59
CA GLN A 241 -13.37 19.94 -10.50
C GLN A 241 -13.72 21.34 -10.99
N LEU A 242 -13.10 21.78 -12.08
CA LEU A 242 -13.40 23.10 -12.66
C LEU A 242 -14.87 23.26 -13.04
N PHE A 243 -15.50 22.19 -13.55
CA PHE A 243 -16.91 22.18 -13.92
C PHE A 243 -17.84 22.15 -12.70
N THR A 244 -17.50 21.38 -11.63
CA THR A 244 -18.41 21.16 -10.49
C THR A 244 -18.30 22.23 -9.41
N VAL A 245 -17.08 22.71 -9.09
CA VAL A 245 -16.84 23.65 -7.98
C VAL A 245 -16.26 24.99 -8.42
N GLY A 246 -15.90 25.10 -9.70
CA GLY A 246 -15.36 26.33 -10.28
C GLY A 246 -13.86 26.56 -10.01
N PRO A 247 -13.24 27.49 -10.75
CA PRO A 247 -11.79 27.72 -10.70
C PRO A 247 -11.32 28.28 -9.34
N ALA A 248 -12.10 29.12 -8.69
CA ALA A 248 -11.71 29.75 -7.40
C ALA A 248 -11.56 28.70 -6.27
N CYS A 249 -12.44 27.69 -6.20
CA CYS A 249 -12.30 26.62 -5.22
C CYS A 249 -11.06 25.76 -5.50
N VAL A 250 -10.74 25.51 -6.78
CA VAL A 250 -9.52 24.78 -7.17
C VAL A 250 -8.27 25.59 -6.82
N GLU A 251 -8.29 26.91 -7.00
CA GLU A 251 -7.20 27.81 -6.59
C GLU A 251 -6.99 27.80 -5.08
N ASN A 252 -8.05 27.84 -4.28
CA ASN A 252 -7.99 27.70 -2.82
C ASN A 252 -7.31 26.39 -2.42
N TYR A 253 -7.64 25.27 -3.10
CA TYR A 253 -6.96 23.99 -2.87
C TYR A 253 -5.47 24.05 -3.22
N VAL A 254 -5.11 24.62 -4.36
CA VAL A 254 -3.70 24.74 -4.78
C VAL A 254 -2.90 25.59 -3.78
N THR A 255 -3.52 26.67 -3.28
CA THR A 255 -2.93 27.53 -2.25
C THR A 255 -2.70 26.77 -0.94
N LEU A 256 -3.71 26.04 -0.47
CA LEU A 256 -3.59 25.15 0.69
C LEU A 256 -2.50 24.09 0.48
N ALA A 257 -2.48 23.44 -0.67
CA ALA A 257 -1.48 22.40 -0.97
C ALA A 257 -0.04 22.98 -0.96
N ARG A 258 0.15 24.20 -1.45
CA ARG A 258 1.45 24.91 -1.36
C ARG A 258 1.82 25.23 0.09
N GLN A 259 0.88 25.73 0.88
CA GLN A 259 1.10 25.99 2.31
C GLN A 259 1.52 24.70 3.03
N LEU A 260 0.78 23.62 2.87
CA LEU A 260 1.10 22.30 3.45
C LEU A 260 2.46 21.76 2.99
N ALA A 261 2.90 22.10 1.78
CA ALA A 261 4.22 21.71 1.30
C ALA A 261 5.36 22.54 1.94
N THR A 262 5.10 23.74 2.41
CA THR A 262 6.10 24.67 2.97
C THR A 262 6.12 24.68 4.50
N GLU A 263 4.99 24.39 5.15
CA GLU A 263 4.90 24.39 6.61
C GLU A 263 5.75 23.27 7.23
N SER A 264 6.39 23.59 8.36
CA SER A 264 7.16 22.60 9.12
C SER A 264 6.25 21.56 9.78
N TRP A 265 6.72 20.32 9.85
CA TRP A 265 6.06 19.24 10.57
C TRP A 265 5.88 19.56 12.06
N GLY A 266 4.73 19.23 12.60
CA GLY A 266 4.52 19.30 14.03
C GLY A 266 3.45 20.27 14.52
N LEU A 267 3.03 21.24 13.69
CA LEU A 267 1.99 22.20 14.11
C LEU A 267 0.58 21.57 14.19
N GLU A 268 0.29 20.53 13.37
CA GLU A 268 -1.06 19.99 13.27
C GLU A 268 -1.18 18.46 13.43
N THR A 269 -0.15 17.70 13.05
CA THR A 269 -0.13 16.25 13.30
C THR A 269 1.03 15.92 14.20
N PRO A 270 0.75 15.45 15.42
CA PRO A 270 1.81 15.04 16.33
C PRO A 270 2.73 13.98 15.71
N ALA A 271 4.03 14.12 15.89
CA ALA A 271 5.05 13.22 15.35
C ALA A 271 4.79 11.73 15.72
N ASN A 272 4.16 11.51 16.87
CA ASN A 272 3.75 10.19 17.36
C ASN A 272 2.65 9.51 16.52
N LYS A 273 1.95 10.23 15.63
CA LYS A 273 0.93 9.68 14.73
C LYS A 273 1.45 9.38 13.31
N VAL A 274 2.70 9.72 12.99
CA VAL A 274 3.29 9.53 11.66
C VAL A 274 4.25 8.34 11.66
N HIS A 275 3.95 7.34 10.84
CA HIS A 275 4.66 6.06 10.77
C HIS A 275 5.74 6.01 9.67
N GLY A 276 6.10 7.15 9.04
CA GLY A 276 7.23 7.31 8.13
C GLY A 276 8.50 7.78 8.84
N LEU A 277 9.60 7.96 8.11
CA LEU A 277 10.87 8.47 8.66
C LEU A 277 10.87 9.97 8.95
N ALA A 278 9.85 10.71 8.52
CA ALA A 278 9.79 12.17 8.67
C ALA A 278 10.01 12.65 10.12
N PRO A 279 9.36 12.07 11.18
CA PRO A 279 9.59 12.49 12.55
C PRO A 279 11.04 12.28 13.03
N TRP A 280 11.67 11.21 12.59
CA TRP A 280 13.07 10.91 12.92
C TRP A 280 14.02 11.91 12.28
N LEU A 281 13.77 12.25 11.01
CA LEU A 281 14.56 13.25 10.30
C LEU A 281 14.34 14.65 10.90
N ALA A 282 13.13 14.99 11.33
CA ALA A 282 12.83 16.25 12.00
C ALA A 282 13.58 16.41 13.32
N MET A 283 13.77 15.31 14.05
CA MET A 283 14.55 15.31 15.30
C MET A 283 16.06 15.49 15.02
N LEU A 284 16.60 14.85 13.97
CA LEU A 284 18.03 14.90 13.66
C LEU A 284 18.42 16.17 12.88
N TRP A 285 17.54 16.65 12.00
CA TRP A 285 17.75 17.79 11.11
C TRP A 285 16.48 18.65 10.99
N PRO A 286 16.14 19.43 12.03
CA PRO A 286 14.93 20.26 12.03
C PRO A 286 14.90 21.23 10.85
N GLY A 287 13.78 21.29 10.13
CA GLY A 287 13.58 22.14 8.97
C GLY A 287 14.15 21.62 7.65
N TYR A 288 14.93 20.52 7.66
CA TYR A 288 15.47 19.87 6.46
C TYR A 288 14.82 18.50 6.19
N GLU A 289 14.02 17.98 7.11
CA GLU A 289 13.45 16.63 7.09
C GLU A 289 12.71 16.32 5.79
N ARG A 290 11.92 17.27 5.26
CA ARG A 290 11.19 17.09 3.99
C ARG A 290 12.10 17.05 2.78
N LYS A 291 13.12 17.94 2.74
CA LYS A 291 14.09 18.00 1.65
C LYS A 291 14.91 16.72 1.60
N ILE A 292 15.36 16.25 2.76
CA ILE A 292 16.10 14.99 2.89
C ILE A 292 15.22 13.83 2.48
N LEU A 293 13.98 13.75 2.98
CA LEU A 293 13.05 12.68 2.67
C LEU A 293 12.72 12.64 1.17
N LEU A 294 12.49 13.81 0.56
CA LEU A 294 12.24 13.89 -0.87
C LEU A 294 13.48 13.46 -1.69
N ALA A 295 14.67 13.92 -1.32
CA ALA A 295 15.90 13.55 -2.00
C ALA A 295 16.18 12.04 -1.90
N VAL A 296 16.06 11.49 -0.69
CA VAL A 296 16.22 10.03 -0.43
C VAL A 296 15.16 9.24 -1.17
N GLY A 297 13.89 9.69 -1.10
CA GLY A 297 12.78 9.05 -1.80
C GLY A 297 12.97 9.02 -3.32
N LEU A 298 13.38 10.13 -3.93
CA LEU A 298 13.67 10.21 -5.37
C LEU A 298 14.87 9.35 -5.77
N LEU A 299 15.96 9.38 -5.00
CA LEU A 299 17.11 8.52 -5.24
C LEU A 299 16.71 7.04 -5.22
N GLY A 300 15.92 6.62 -4.25
CA GLY A 300 15.42 5.25 -4.18
C GLY A 300 14.51 4.87 -5.35
N CYS A 301 13.67 5.79 -5.84
CA CYS A 301 12.86 5.57 -7.05
C CYS A 301 13.75 5.34 -8.28
N ILE A 302 14.80 6.13 -8.44
CA ILE A 302 15.75 6.00 -9.56
C ILE A 302 16.51 4.66 -9.47
N LEU A 303 17.02 4.34 -8.29
CA LEU A 303 17.74 3.09 -8.04
C LEU A 303 16.83 1.87 -8.24
N TRP A 304 15.61 1.91 -7.72
CA TRP A 304 14.64 0.84 -7.94
C TRP A 304 14.33 0.65 -9.42
N ALA A 305 14.02 1.74 -10.14
CA ALA A 305 13.68 1.67 -11.56
C ALA A 305 14.87 1.13 -12.40
N TRP A 306 16.10 1.49 -12.04
CA TRP A 306 17.31 0.99 -12.67
C TRP A 306 17.54 -0.50 -12.39
N CYS A 307 17.41 -0.93 -11.12
CA CYS A 307 17.53 -2.33 -10.73
C CYS A 307 16.49 -3.21 -11.42
N ASP A 308 15.22 -2.80 -11.39
CA ASP A 308 14.12 -3.54 -12.03
C ASP A 308 14.29 -3.64 -13.54
N ARG A 309 14.81 -2.58 -14.22
CA ARG A 309 15.19 -2.66 -15.64
C ARG A 309 16.26 -3.72 -15.89
N ARG A 310 17.34 -3.72 -15.10
CA ARG A 310 18.43 -4.68 -15.27
C ARG A 310 17.99 -6.12 -15.07
N ILE A 311 17.16 -6.35 -14.07
CA ILE A 311 16.55 -7.66 -13.81
C ILE A 311 15.72 -8.11 -15.01
N SER A 312 14.86 -7.24 -15.53
CA SER A 312 13.97 -7.53 -16.66
C SER A 312 14.74 -7.82 -17.95
N THR A 313 15.79 -7.05 -18.26
CA THR A 313 16.60 -7.23 -19.48
C THR A 313 17.45 -8.52 -19.43
N ASN A 314 18.04 -8.82 -18.29
CA ASN A 314 18.80 -10.06 -18.10
C ASN A 314 17.89 -11.29 -18.26
N ASN A 315 16.67 -11.23 -17.71
CA ASN A 315 15.69 -12.31 -17.84
C ASN A 315 15.24 -12.52 -19.29
N THR A 316 15.08 -11.46 -20.08
CA THR A 316 14.69 -11.59 -21.49
C THR A 316 15.80 -12.21 -22.33
N ALA A 317 17.07 -11.82 -22.11
CA ALA A 317 18.22 -12.40 -22.80
C ALA A 317 18.44 -13.87 -22.45
N GLN A 318 18.13 -14.27 -21.20
CA GLN A 318 18.23 -15.65 -20.73
C GLN A 318 17.06 -16.53 -21.22
N CYS A 319 15.82 -16.00 -21.26
CA CYS A 319 14.68 -16.72 -21.81
C CYS A 319 14.89 -17.09 -23.28
N MET A 320 15.47 -16.21 -24.10
CA MET A 320 15.78 -16.54 -25.49
C MET A 320 16.81 -17.69 -25.63
N LYS A 321 17.69 -17.88 -24.65
CA LYS A 321 18.68 -18.97 -24.64
C LYS A 321 18.19 -20.23 -23.89
N ALA A 322 17.37 -20.08 -22.85
CA ALA A 322 16.98 -21.15 -21.93
C ALA A 322 15.58 -21.75 -22.18
N ASP A 323 14.70 -21.09 -22.94
CA ASP A 323 13.36 -21.63 -23.28
C ASP A 323 13.44 -22.96 -24.10
N ARG A 324 14.62 -23.32 -24.59
CA ARG A 324 14.85 -24.62 -25.25
C ARG A 324 15.20 -25.77 -24.27
N VAL A 325 15.53 -25.49 -23.02
CA VAL A 325 16.11 -26.53 -22.14
C VAL A 325 15.49 -26.64 -20.74
N PHE A 326 15.01 -25.57 -20.09
CA PHE A 326 14.47 -25.65 -18.72
C PHE A 326 13.43 -24.58 -18.41
N GLY A 327 12.30 -24.98 -17.79
CA GLY A 327 11.17 -24.11 -17.42
C GLY A 327 11.47 -23.05 -16.35
N SER A 328 12.19 -21.98 -16.70
CA SER A 328 12.61 -20.90 -15.79
C SER A 328 11.52 -19.85 -15.45
N LYS A 329 10.28 -20.04 -15.92
CA LYS A 329 9.17 -19.06 -15.73
C LYS A 329 8.82 -18.72 -14.28
N GLY A 330 9.08 -19.63 -13.33
CA GLY A 330 8.72 -19.43 -11.91
C GLY A 330 9.59 -18.41 -11.19
N ASN A 331 10.88 -18.35 -11.50
CA ASN A 331 11.83 -17.49 -10.79
C ASN A 331 11.64 -16.00 -11.12
N ASN A 332 11.26 -15.68 -12.35
CA ASN A 332 11.03 -14.29 -12.79
C ASN A 332 9.82 -13.63 -12.13
N ARG A 333 8.76 -14.39 -11.84
CA ARG A 333 7.55 -13.90 -11.18
C ARG A 333 7.82 -13.56 -9.72
N PHE A 334 8.58 -14.40 -9.03
CA PHE A 334 9.00 -14.18 -7.66
C PHE A 334 9.85 -12.89 -7.52
N VAL A 335 10.82 -12.72 -8.40
CA VAL A 335 11.68 -11.53 -8.41
C VAL A 335 10.88 -10.26 -8.65
N HIS A 336 9.87 -10.32 -9.54
CA HIS A 336 8.97 -9.19 -9.77
C HIS A 336 8.11 -8.88 -8.53
N ALA A 337 7.57 -9.91 -7.86
CA ALA A 337 6.83 -9.75 -6.61
C ALA A 337 7.67 -9.07 -5.52
N LEU A 338 8.93 -9.52 -5.39
CA LEU A 338 9.87 -8.94 -4.44
C LEU A 338 10.23 -7.50 -4.78
N SER A 339 10.45 -7.19 -6.07
CA SER A 339 10.71 -5.83 -6.56
C SER A 339 9.56 -4.87 -6.24
N MET A 340 8.32 -5.27 -6.53
CA MET A 340 7.13 -4.46 -6.22
C MET A 340 6.91 -4.26 -4.72
N SER A 341 7.16 -5.31 -3.92
CA SER A 341 7.07 -5.23 -2.46
C SER A 341 8.12 -4.29 -1.86
N CYS A 342 9.36 -4.32 -2.38
CA CYS A 342 10.39 -3.35 -2.01
C CYS A 342 9.94 -1.91 -2.30
N LEU A 343 9.34 -1.68 -3.47
CA LEU A 343 8.84 -0.35 -3.84
C LEU A 343 7.72 0.14 -2.90
N VAL A 344 6.78 -0.73 -2.52
CA VAL A 344 5.71 -0.38 -1.59
C VAL A 344 6.28 -0.02 -0.20
N ILE A 345 7.23 -0.80 0.30
CA ILE A 345 7.89 -0.50 1.59
C ILE A 345 8.68 0.81 1.49
N TRP A 346 9.39 1.03 0.39
CA TRP A 346 10.13 2.26 0.16
C TRP A 346 9.20 3.48 0.15
N ASN A 347 8.05 3.37 -0.55
CA ASN A 347 7.04 4.41 -0.55
C ASN A 347 6.50 4.69 0.86
N ALA A 348 6.27 3.65 1.68
CA ALA A 348 5.79 3.82 3.05
C ALA A 348 6.86 4.48 3.95
N VAL A 349 8.12 4.04 3.86
CA VAL A 349 9.24 4.56 4.67
C VAL A 349 9.51 6.04 4.36
N CYS A 350 9.50 6.41 3.07
CA CYS A 350 9.77 7.76 2.61
C CYS A 350 8.53 8.65 2.56
N ASN A 351 7.34 8.13 2.88
CA ASN A 351 6.13 8.95 2.88
C ASN A 351 6.24 10.04 3.97
N PRO A 352 6.10 11.32 3.59
CA PRO A 352 6.21 12.41 4.54
C PRO A 352 5.07 12.41 5.57
N TYR A 353 3.89 11.90 5.24
CA TYR A 353 2.71 11.84 6.12
C TYR A 353 2.05 10.48 5.96
N LEU A 354 2.38 9.55 6.84
CA LEU A 354 1.88 8.18 6.84
C LEU A 354 1.19 7.87 8.17
N PRO A 355 -0.11 8.17 8.32
CA PRO A 355 -0.89 7.74 9.47
C PRO A 355 -1.07 6.21 9.47
N VAL A 356 -1.46 5.65 10.63
CA VAL A 356 -1.55 4.20 10.85
C VAL A 356 -2.42 3.48 9.83
N TYR A 357 -3.56 4.04 9.47
CA TYR A 357 -4.50 3.44 8.51
C TYR A 357 -3.95 3.37 7.08
N ASP A 358 -3.01 4.23 6.70
CA ASP A 358 -2.35 4.21 5.38
C ASP A 358 -1.29 3.10 5.28
N LEU A 359 -0.88 2.50 6.40
CA LEU A 359 -0.09 1.28 6.42
C LEU A 359 -0.81 0.07 5.81
N LEU A 360 -2.10 0.20 5.49
CA LEU A 360 -2.86 -0.80 4.75
C LEU A 360 -2.16 -1.22 3.44
N LEU A 361 -1.35 -0.33 2.83
CA LEU A 361 -0.50 -0.64 1.68
C LEU A 361 0.49 -1.78 1.95
N LEU A 362 0.89 -2.01 3.20
CA LEU A 362 1.76 -3.13 3.59
C LEU A 362 1.12 -4.51 3.39
N GLY A 363 -0.17 -4.57 3.05
CA GLY A 363 -0.82 -5.80 2.60
C GLY A 363 -0.09 -6.46 1.44
N ILE A 364 0.47 -5.67 0.50
CA ILE A 364 1.19 -6.18 -0.67
C ILE A 364 2.48 -6.91 -0.26
N PRO A 365 3.45 -6.29 0.45
CA PRO A 365 4.63 -7.01 0.89
C PRO A 365 4.35 -8.13 1.90
N THR A 366 3.28 -8.00 2.71
CA THR A 366 2.89 -9.05 3.65
C THR A 366 2.43 -10.31 2.94
N LEU A 367 1.65 -10.19 1.87
CA LEU A 367 1.28 -11.33 1.03
C LEU A 367 2.50 -12.09 0.51
N LEU A 368 3.51 -11.35 0.01
CA LEU A 368 4.76 -11.95 -0.45
C LEU A 368 5.50 -12.68 0.67
N LEU A 369 5.61 -12.06 1.84
CA LEU A 369 6.33 -12.65 2.97
C LEU A 369 5.62 -13.89 3.54
N LEU A 370 4.28 -13.89 3.56
CA LEU A 370 3.48 -15.07 3.87
C LEU A 370 3.82 -16.24 2.95
N ARG A 371 3.95 -15.96 1.66
CA ARG A 371 4.23 -16.99 0.65
C ARG A 371 5.67 -17.49 0.73
N ILE A 372 6.65 -16.60 0.86
CA ILE A 372 8.05 -16.99 1.08
C ILE A 372 8.17 -17.88 2.32
N GLY A 373 7.50 -17.50 3.41
CA GLY A 373 7.50 -18.26 4.65
C GLY A 373 6.96 -19.68 4.46
N SER A 374 5.90 -19.84 3.69
CA SER A 374 5.30 -21.15 3.40
C SER A 374 6.18 -22.02 2.50
N GLU A 375 6.87 -21.44 1.51
CA GLU A 375 7.71 -22.19 0.55
C GLU A 375 9.10 -22.51 1.09
N GLN A 376 9.70 -21.62 1.88
CA GLN A 376 11.06 -21.79 2.41
C GLN A 376 11.10 -22.51 3.78
N ARG A 377 9.99 -23.11 4.20
CA ARG A 377 9.87 -23.82 5.49
C ARG A 377 10.26 -22.98 6.70
N ILE A 378 9.99 -21.67 6.64
CA ILE A 378 10.12 -20.81 7.82
C ILE A 378 9.19 -21.35 8.89
N SER A 379 9.69 -21.46 10.12
CA SER A 379 8.87 -21.95 11.23
C SER A 379 7.56 -21.17 11.31
N PRO A 380 6.40 -21.84 11.41
CA PRO A 380 5.10 -21.19 11.57
C PRO A 380 5.07 -20.17 12.72
N ARG A 381 5.90 -20.39 13.76
CA ARG A 381 6.05 -19.45 14.90
C ARG A 381 6.65 -18.10 14.46
N VAL A 382 7.67 -18.14 13.62
CA VAL A 382 8.31 -16.92 13.09
C VAL A 382 7.36 -16.17 12.17
N LEU A 383 6.58 -16.90 11.35
CA LEU A 383 5.59 -16.31 10.48
C LEU A 383 4.45 -15.64 11.27
N VAL A 384 3.93 -16.31 12.32
CA VAL A 384 2.92 -15.75 13.23
C VAL A 384 3.46 -14.53 13.97
N LEU A 385 4.70 -14.58 14.47
CA LEU A 385 5.34 -13.43 15.13
C LEU A 385 5.46 -12.25 14.16
N PHE A 386 5.92 -12.49 12.94
CA PHE A 386 6.02 -11.46 11.90
C PHE A 386 4.65 -10.84 11.58
N MET A 387 3.63 -11.68 11.38
CA MET A 387 2.25 -11.23 11.16
C MET A 387 1.72 -10.41 12.34
N GLY A 388 2.02 -10.83 13.56
CA GLY A 388 1.69 -10.09 14.78
C GLY A 388 2.35 -8.70 14.79
N ILE A 389 3.64 -8.63 14.48
CA ILE A 389 4.37 -7.35 14.43
C ILE A 389 3.79 -6.41 13.37
N VAL A 390 3.50 -6.91 12.17
CA VAL A 390 2.89 -6.07 11.10
C VAL A 390 1.47 -5.66 11.46
N SER A 391 0.72 -6.52 12.16
CA SER A 391 -0.69 -6.27 12.49
C SER A 391 -0.87 -5.33 13.68
N VAL A 392 -0.10 -5.51 14.75
CA VAL A 392 -0.29 -4.80 16.02
C VAL A 392 0.85 -3.82 16.31
N GLY A 393 2.03 -4.06 15.72
CA GLY A 393 3.23 -3.24 15.91
C GLY A 393 3.03 -1.74 15.71
N PRO A 394 2.31 -1.29 14.67
CA PRO A 394 2.03 0.14 14.49
C PRO A 394 1.30 0.77 15.68
N HIS A 395 0.28 0.08 16.21
CA HIS A 395 -0.51 0.57 17.36
C HIS A 395 0.32 0.57 18.66
N ILE A 396 1.13 -0.48 18.89
CA ILE A 396 2.07 -0.52 20.01
C ILE A 396 3.10 0.60 19.88
N SER A 397 3.65 0.79 18.68
CA SER A 397 4.61 1.87 18.41
C SER A 397 3.97 3.25 18.66
N GLN A 398 2.73 3.45 18.27
CA GLN A 398 2.00 4.69 18.53
C GLN A 398 1.73 4.92 20.01
N ALA A 399 1.35 3.87 20.75
CA ALA A 399 1.16 3.95 22.20
C ALA A 399 2.47 4.30 22.94
N LEU A 400 3.58 3.68 22.54
CA LEU A 400 4.91 4.03 23.05
C LEU A 400 5.32 5.45 22.66
N ALA A 401 5.05 5.85 21.42
CA ALA A 401 5.39 7.17 20.91
C ALA A 401 4.63 8.29 21.64
N ASN A 402 3.45 8.02 22.19
CA ASN A 402 2.75 8.97 23.09
C ASN A 402 3.54 9.27 24.36
N GLN A 403 4.42 8.36 24.78
CA GLN A 403 5.26 8.52 25.98
C GLN A 403 6.65 9.07 25.68
N ILE A 404 7.28 8.58 24.60
CA ILE A 404 8.67 8.92 24.24
C ILE A 404 8.77 9.95 23.11
N GLY A 405 7.66 10.38 22.54
CA GLY A 405 7.61 11.36 21.44
C GLY A 405 8.03 10.83 20.06
N LEU A 406 8.33 9.53 19.93
CA LEU A 406 8.96 8.99 18.73
C LEU A 406 8.39 7.62 18.32
N GLN A 407 8.05 7.47 17.02
CA GLN A 407 7.59 6.22 16.44
C GLN A 407 8.74 5.24 16.19
N LEU A 408 8.61 3.99 16.64
CA LEU A 408 9.60 2.93 16.42
C LEU A 408 9.32 2.10 15.15
N PHE A 409 8.07 2.04 14.72
CA PHE A 409 7.66 1.24 13.57
C PHE A 409 8.37 1.58 12.25
N PRO A 410 8.72 2.84 11.94
CA PRO A 410 9.50 3.19 10.74
C PRO A 410 10.86 2.50 10.66
N ILE A 411 11.54 2.30 11.79
CA ILE A 411 12.82 1.57 11.85
C ILE A 411 12.61 0.11 11.45
N PHE A 412 11.56 -0.51 11.97
CA PHE A 412 11.19 -1.87 11.63
C PHE A 412 10.89 -2.02 10.14
N LEU A 413 10.14 -1.07 9.54
CA LEU A 413 9.89 -1.04 8.10
C LEU A 413 11.17 -0.89 7.29
N ALA A 414 12.07 -0.02 7.72
CA ALA A 414 13.36 0.19 7.04
C ALA A 414 14.21 -1.10 7.06
N ILE A 415 14.26 -1.80 8.19
CA ILE A 415 14.98 -3.09 8.33
C ILE A 415 14.38 -4.13 7.39
N ILE A 416 13.06 -4.26 7.33
CA ILE A 416 12.38 -5.18 6.39
C ILE A 416 12.71 -4.79 4.95
N GLY A 417 12.63 -3.51 4.61
CA GLY A 417 12.94 -3.00 3.28
C GLY A 417 14.37 -3.33 2.85
N ILE A 418 15.35 -3.13 3.73
CA ILE A 418 16.76 -3.48 3.50
C ILE A 418 16.91 -5.00 3.31
N GLY A 419 16.27 -5.81 4.18
CA GLY A 419 16.29 -7.27 4.06
C GLY A 419 15.71 -7.76 2.73
N MET A 420 14.61 -7.21 2.29
CA MET A 420 14.00 -7.55 1.01
C MET A 420 14.86 -7.10 -0.18
N ALA A 421 15.47 -5.91 -0.11
CA ALA A 421 16.39 -5.42 -1.13
C ALA A 421 17.65 -6.28 -1.22
N TYR A 422 18.17 -6.75 -0.09
CA TYR A 422 19.27 -7.70 -0.02
C TYR A 422 18.91 -9.04 -0.66
N LEU A 423 17.74 -9.60 -0.35
CA LEU A 423 17.22 -10.82 -0.97
C LEU A 423 17.07 -10.66 -2.49
N LEU A 424 16.60 -9.49 -2.94
CA LEU A 424 16.51 -9.18 -4.37
C LEU A 424 17.91 -9.18 -5.02
N GLY A 425 18.88 -8.56 -4.36
CA GLY A 425 20.29 -8.56 -4.81
C GLY A 425 20.90 -9.95 -4.90
N LEU A 426 20.70 -10.79 -3.87
CA LEU A 426 21.18 -12.18 -3.86
C LEU A 426 20.58 -13.01 -5.00
N ARG A 427 19.26 -12.91 -5.22
CA ARG A 427 18.58 -13.62 -6.32
C ARG A 427 19.09 -13.18 -7.69
N CYS A 428 19.36 -11.90 -7.86
CA CYS A 428 19.97 -11.38 -9.09
C CYS A 428 21.39 -11.93 -9.31
N PHE A 429 22.17 -12.12 -8.23
CA PHE A 429 23.51 -12.68 -8.30
C PHE A 429 23.50 -14.17 -8.60
N GLU A 430 22.67 -14.97 -7.94
CA GLU A 430 22.48 -16.41 -8.20
C GLU A 430 22.08 -16.67 -9.66
N GLN A 431 21.20 -15.85 -10.23
CA GLN A 431 20.84 -15.94 -11.64
C GLN A 431 22.04 -15.73 -12.57
N ARG A 432 22.96 -14.82 -12.24
CA ARG A 432 24.17 -14.60 -13.05
C ARG A 432 25.14 -15.77 -13.00
N THR A 433 25.39 -16.31 -11.81
CA THR A 433 26.35 -17.41 -11.62
C THR A 433 25.88 -18.73 -12.22
N SER A 434 24.58 -19.01 -12.18
CA SER A 434 23.99 -20.19 -12.82
C SER A 434 24.12 -20.16 -14.35
N VAL A 435 24.03 -18.97 -14.95
CA VAL A 435 24.19 -18.78 -16.39
C VAL A 435 25.65 -18.94 -16.81
N SER A 436 26.59 -18.37 -16.05
CA SER A 436 28.03 -18.52 -16.36
C SER A 436 28.48 -19.97 -16.30
N ARG A 437 28.00 -20.76 -15.34
CA ARG A 437 28.29 -22.20 -15.23
C ARG A 437 27.70 -22.99 -16.40
N ASN A 438 26.47 -22.71 -16.82
CA ASN A 438 25.85 -23.40 -17.95
C ASN A 438 26.53 -23.04 -19.28
N VAL A 439 27.08 -21.83 -19.44
CA VAL A 439 27.83 -21.44 -20.65
C VAL A 439 29.21 -22.11 -20.66
N SER A 440 29.88 -22.22 -19.50
CA SER A 440 31.18 -22.92 -19.44
C SER A 440 31.04 -24.43 -19.71
N SER A 441 29.99 -25.05 -19.15
CA SER A 441 29.75 -26.49 -19.43
C SER A 441 29.33 -26.77 -20.89
N PHE A 442 28.71 -25.81 -21.56
CA PHE A 442 28.41 -25.94 -23.00
C PHE A 442 29.67 -25.80 -23.87
N HIS A 443 30.63 -24.95 -23.46
CA HIS A 443 31.91 -24.82 -24.15
C HIS A 443 32.79 -26.07 -23.98
N GLU A 444 32.77 -26.72 -22.83
CA GLU A 444 33.50 -27.96 -22.62
C GLU A 444 32.90 -29.13 -23.41
N ALA A 445 31.59 -29.20 -23.53
CA ALA A 445 30.91 -30.27 -24.28
C ALA A 445 31.04 -30.18 -25.82
N THR A 446 31.41 -29.01 -26.37
CA THR A 446 31.56 -28.82 -27.83
C THR A 446 32.98 -29.09 -28.37
N TRP A 447 33.95 -29.39 -27.51
CA TRP A 447 35.33 -29.64 -27.94
C TRP A 447 35.73 -31.12 -27.98
N GLU A 448 34.83 -32.06 -27.65
CA GLU A 448 35.07 -33.47 -27.95
C GLU A 448 34.76 -33.75 -29.43
N PHE A 449 35.76 -33.47 -30.31
CA PHE A 449 35.76 -34.00 -31.66
C PHE A 449 35.90 -35.52 -31.58
N PRO A 450 35.03 -36.30 -32.22
CA PRO A 450 35.31 -37.74 -32.37
C PRO A 450 36.55 -37.88 -33.26
N HIS A 451 37.61 -38.40 -32.67
CA HIS A 451 38.75 -38.90 -33.45
C HIS A 451 38.22 -40.00 -34.38
N THR A 452 38.02 -39.68 -35.65
CA THR A 452 37.83 -40.68 -36.68
C THR A 452 39.11 -41.42 -36.82
N SER A 453 39.23 -42.63 -36.24
CA SER A 453 40.25 -43.60 -36.55
C SER A 453 40.07 -44.08 -37.98
N SER A 454 40.91 -43.60 -38.87
CA SER A 454 41.12 -44.18 -40.17
C SER A 454 42.04 -45.43 -39.98
N SER A 455 41.45 -46.57 -40.06
CA SER A 455 42.29 -47.80 -40.34
C SER A 455 41.52 -48.74 -41.26
N ASP A 456 42.25 -49.10 -42.28
CA ASP A 456 42.23 -50.30 -43.11
C ASP A 456 41.33 -50.30 -44.34
N ALA A 457 41.98 -49.79 -45.40
CA ALA A 457 41.85 -50.35 -46.71
C ALA A 457 43.00 -51.34 -46.90
N LYS A 458 42.77 -52.67 -46.93
CA LYS A 458 43.54 -53.66 -47.68
C LYS A 458 42.70 -54.88 -48.00
N SER A 459 42.81 -55.25 -49.33
CA SER A 459 42.42 -56.43 -50.08
C SER A 459 41.01 -56.62 -50.53
#